data_6d748ecd4c11eb08fc4c2dedf0a53aa5
#
_entry.id   6d748ecd4c11eb08fc4c2dedf0a53aa5
#
_cell.length_a   1.000
_cell.length_b   1.000
_cell.length_c   1.000
_cell.angle_alpha   90.00
_cell.angle_beta   90.00
_cell.angle_gamma   90.00
#
_symmetry.space_group_name_H-M   'P 1'
#
loop_
_entity.id
_entity.type
_entity.pdbx_description
1 polymer ?
#
loop_
_entity_poly.entity_id
_entity_poly.type
_entity_poly.pdbx_seq_one_letter_code
_entity_poly.pdbx_strand_id
1 'polypeptide(L)'
;PDKWEYPWYAAWDLAFHCIPLAIVDADFAKRQLDLMARERYMHPNGSLPAYEWKFGDVNPPVHAWAAWRVYKIDAKHQGTADRAFLEGIFHKLLLNFTWWVNKKDADGNNVFQGGFLGLDNISVFDRSAPLPTGGHIDQSDGTSWMGFYCLIMLKIALELAKDNPVYQDTASKFFEHFLRIARAMTAEYHGGKSLWNEADGFFY
;
A
#
# COMPACT_ATOMS: atom_id res chain seq x y z
N PRO A 1 -2.70 -1.48 18.87
CA PRO A 1 -3.56 -0.30 19.06
C PRO A 1 -4.16 -0.23 20.46
N ASP A 2 -4.52 -1.33 21.06
CA ASP A 2 -5.06 -1.41 22.41
C ASP A 2 -4.26 -2.41 23.24
N LYS A 3 -3.81 -1.99 24.44
CA LYS A 3 -2.95 -2.81 25.28
C LYS A 3 -3.64 -4.03 25.91
N TRP A 4 -4.96 -4.08 25.85
CA TRP A 4 -5.75 -5.16 26.43
C TRP A 4 -6.23 -6.16 25.39
N GLU A 5 -6.77 -5.65 24.28
CA GLU A 5 -7.44 -6.44 23.26
C GLU A 5 -6.51 -6.73 22.08
N TYR A 6 -5.72 -5.71 21.67
CA TYR A 6 -4.76 -5.79 20.57
C TYR A 6 -3.40 -5.24 20.99
N PRO A 7 -2.60 -6.02 21.78
CA PRO A 7 -1.33 -5.54 22.32
C PRO A 7 -0.17 -5.49 21.30
N TRP A 8 -0.46 -5.64 20.04
CA TRP A 8 0.47 -5.56 18.92
C TRP A 8 0.20 -4.34 18.05
N TYR A 9 1.12 -4.02 17.13
CA TYR A 9 0.87 -3.01 16.14
C TYR A 9 -0.03 -3.56 15.02
N ALA A 10 -0.77 -2.66 14.33
CA ALA A 10 -1.44 -2.95 13.07
C ALA A 10 -0.86 -2.02 12.01
N ALA A 11 -0.37 -2.56 10.90
CA ALA A 11 0.50 -1.83 9.97
C ALA A 11 -0.20 -0.62 9.34
N TRP A 12 -1.39 -0.78 8.76
CA TRP A 12 -2.06 0.35 8.13
C TRP A 12 -2.64 1.33 9.13
N ASP A 13 -3.09 0.87 10.30
CA ASP A 13 -3.52 1.74 11.40
C ASP A 13 -2.37 2.63 11.86
N LEU A 14 -1.18 2.06 12.09
CA LEU A 14 0.00 2.84 12.45
C LEU A 14 0.35 3.87 11.38
N ALA A 15 0.26 3.49 10.10
CA ALA A 15 0.48 4.42 9.00
C ALA A 15 -0.50 5.60 9.03
N PHE A 16 -1.80 5.33 9.23
CA PHE A 16 -2.80 6.39 9.41
C PHE A 16 -2.52 7.24 10.65
N HIS A 17 -2.18 6.63 11.79
CA HIS A 17 -1.88 7.34 13.03
C HIS A 17 -0.66 8.26 12.91
N CYS A 18 0.31 7.94 12.07
CA CYS A 18 1.47 8.82 11.85
C CYS A 18 1.09 10.20 11.30
N ILE A 19 -0.06 10.33 10.63
CA ILE A 19 -0.51 11.61 10.06
C ILE A 19 -0.90 12.62 11.16
N PRO A 20 -1.85 12.31 12.07
CA PRO A 20 -2.12 13.22 13.20
C PRO A 20 -0.92 13.33 14.15
N LEU A 21 -0.13 12.28 14.36
CA LEU A 21 1.10 12.36 15.15
C LEU A 21 2.08 13.38 14.61
N ALA A 22 2.19 13.53 13.29
CA ALA A 22 3.09 14.51 12.67
C ALA A 22 2.71 15.98 12.99
N ILE A 23 1.46 16.22 13.42
CA ILE A 23 1.03 17.55 13.88
C ILE A 23 1.59 17.84 15.29
N VAL A 24 1.78 16.80 16.11
CA VAL A 24 2.26 16.89 17.49
C VAL A 24 3.78 16.73 17.56
N ASP A 25 4.31 15.69 16.92
CA ASP A 25 5.74 15.35 16.85
C ASP A 25 6.05 14.68 15.50
N ALA A 26 6.49 15.50 14.55
CA ALA A 26 6.79 15.02 13.19
C ALA A 26 7.98 14.04 13.17
N ASP A 27 8.97 14.25 14.03
CA ASP A 27 10.14 13.37 14.12
C ASP A 27 9.78 12.00 14.68
N PHE A 28 8.88 11.95 15.66
CA PHE A 28 8.36 10.68 16.15
C PHE A 28 7.56 9.95 15.07
N ALA A 29 6.68 10.64 14.35
CA ALA A 29 5.91 10.07 13.25
C ALA A 29 6.81 9.49 12.13
N LYS A 30 7.85 10.24 11.73
CA LYS A 30 8.86 9.76 10.76
C LYS A 30 9.56 8.50 11.24
N ARG A 31 9.97 8.46 12.52
CA ARG A 31 10.61 7.28 13.12
C ARG A 31 9.70 6.06 13.14
N GLN A 32 8.38 6.23 13.38
CA GLN A 32 7.43 5.12 13.34
C GLN A 32 7.30 4.53 11.92
N LEU A 33 7.18 5.37 10.91
CA LEU A 33 7.13 4.92 9.50
C LEU A 33 8.44 4.24 9.08
N ASP A 34 9.58 4.80 9.47
CA ASP A 34 10.89 4.22 9.20
C ASP A 34 11.06 2.86 9.88
N LEU A 35 10.67 2.75 11.15
CA LEU A 35 10.74 1.52 11.93
C LEU A 35 9.88 0.40 11.31
N MET A 36 8.66 0.73 10.88
CA MET A 36 7.75 -0.22 10.24
C MET A 36 8.32 -0.77 8.92
N ALA A 37 9.07 0.04 8.18
CA ALA A 37 9.68 -0.33 6.91
C ALA A 37 11.09 -0.96 7.06
N ARG A 38 11.52 -1.27 8.28
CA ARG A 38 12.80 -1.93 8.55
C ARG A 38 12.67 -3.45 8.62
N GLU A 39 13.81 -4.11 8.57
CA GLU A 39 14.00 -5.57 8.62
C GLU A 39 13.37 -6.28 9.82
N ARG A 40 13.03 -5.55 10.88
CA ARG A 40 12.37 -6.13 12.06
C ARG A 40 10.88 -6.40 11.83
N TYR A 41 10.25 -5.62 10.98
CA TYR A 41 8.81 -5.69 10.69
C TYR A 41 8.54 -6.06 9.24
N MET A 42 9.33 -5.55 8.30
CA MET A 42 9.24 -5.93 6.90
C MET A 42 10.09 -7.17 6.63
N HIS A 43 9.49 -8.19 6.05
CA HIS A 43 10.22 -9.39 5.62
C HIS A 43 11.25 -9.04 4.53
N PRO A 44 12.39 -9.74 4.42
CA PRO A 44 13.40 -9.49 3.39
C PRO A 44 12.88 -9.52 1.94
N ASN A 45 11.76 -10.23 1.68
CA ASN A 45 11.12 -10.21 0.36
C ASN A 45 10.28 -8.94 0.09
N GLY A 46 10.17 -8.03 1.05
CA GLY A 46 9.42 -6.79 0.95
C GLY A 46 7.98 -6.86 1.48
N SER A 47 7.47 -8.00 1.93
CA SER A 47 6.15 -8.07 2.55
C SER A 47 6.13 -7.37 3.91
N LEU A 48 5.10 -6.56 4.13
CA LEU A 48 4.85 -5.93 5.42
C LEU A 48 3.61 -6.58 6.04
N PRO A 49 3.77 -7.34 7.14
CA PRO A 49 2.64 -8.07 7.74
C PRO A 49 1.63 -7.10 8.34
N ALA A 50 0.37 -7.50 8.36
CA ALA A 50 -0.73 -6.71 8.93
C ALA A 50 -0.47 -6.38 10.40
N TYR A 51 0.07 -7.34 11.15
CA TYR A 51 0.52 -7.22 12.54
C TYR A 51 1.69 -8.16 12.79
N GLU A 52 2.35 -8.06 13.94
CA GLU A 52 3.64 -8.70 14.18
C GLU A 52 3.70 -10.13 13.69
N TRP A 53 4.55 -10.28 12.72
CA TRP A 53 5.12 -11.46 12.10
C TRP A 53 4.14 -12.46 11.49
N LYS A 54 2.89 -12.11 11.30
CA LYS A 54 1.96 -12.92 10.51
C LYS A 54 2.10 -12.58 9.02
N PHE A 55 3.14 -13.10 8.39
CA PHE A 55 3.48 -12.80 6.99
C PHE A 55 2.49 -13.35 5.95
N GLY A 56 1.52 -14.17 6.38
CA GLY A 56 0.41 -14.60 5.54
C GLY A 56 -0.66 -13.54 5.30
N ASP A 57 -0.74 -12.54 6.18
CA ASP A 57 -1.72 -11.46 6.09
C ASP A 57 -0.99 -10.11 5.96
N VAL A 58 -1.43 -9.31 5.01
CA VAL A 58 -0.92 -7.96 4.78
C VAL A 58 -2.09 -6.98 4.75
N ASN A 59 -1.86 -5.76 5.22
CA ASN A 59 -2.84 -4.68 5.04
C ASN A 59 -2.68 -4.01 3.68
N PRO A 60 -3.72 -3.29 3.20
CA PRO A 60 -3.58 -2.39 2.07
C PRO A 60 -2.39 -1.44 2.21
N PRO A 61 -1.69 -1.11 1.12
CA PRO A 61 -0.45 -0.34 1.17
C PRO A 61 -0.69 1.17 1.37
N VAL A 62 -0.88 1.59 2.61
CA VAL A 62 -1.16 2.98 3.00
C VAL A 62 0.12 3.76 3.35
N HIS A 63 1.22 3.06 3.61
CA HIS A 63 2.42 3.67 4.21
C HIS A 63 3.07 4.74 3.33
N ALA A 64 3.03 4.60 2.00
CA ALA A 64 3.56 5.62 1.09
C ALA A 64 2.78 6.93 1.20
N TRP A 65 1.45 6.84 1.28
CA TRP A 65 0.61 8.01 1.49
C TRP A 65 0.87 8.67 2.85
N ALA A 66 0.98 7.87 3.90
CA ALA A 66 1.31 8.37 5.23
C ALA A 66 2.68 9.08 5.24
N ALA A 67 3.71 8.46 4.64
CA ALA A 67 5.04 9.07 4.52
C ALA A 67 5.00 10.40 3.76
N TRP A 68 4.28 10.46 2.65
CA TRP A 68 4.07 11.71 1.91
C TRP A 68 3.37 12.77 2.76
N ARG A 69 2.31 12.40 3.48
CA ARG A 69 1.56 13.34 4.34
C ARG A 69 2.42 13.86 5.47
N VAL A 70 3.14 12.97 6.17
CA VAL A 70 4.07 13.36 7.26
C VAL A 70 5.16 14.31 6.72
N TYR A 71 5.78 13.99 5.60
CA TYR A 71 6.74 14.86 4.92
C TYR A 71 6.18 16.27 4.65
N LYS A 72 4.93 16.36 4.14
CA LYS A 72 4.30 17.65 3.83
C LYS A 72 3.89 18.43 5.08
N ILE A 73 3.45 17.75 6.13
CA ILE A 73 3.10 18.37 7.42
C ILE A 73 4.36 18.95 8.06
N ASP A 74 5.41 18.15 8.13
CA ASP A 74 6.70 18.57 8.69
C ASP A 74 7.28 19.77 7.93
N ALA A 75 7.33 19.70 6.60
CA ALA A 75 7.80 20.80 5.78
C ALA A 75 7.02 22.11 6.00
N LYS A 76 5.71 22.01 6.26
CA LYS A 76 4.87 23.18 6.56
C LYS A 76 5.20 23.76 7.95
N HIS A 77 5.47 22.91 8.93
CA HIS A 77 5.78 23.36 10.29
C HIS A 77 7.20 23.92 10.40
N GLN A 78 8.18 23.27 9.78
CA GLN A 78 9.59 23.64 9.85
C GLN A 78 9.99 24.73 8.84
N GLY A 79 9.15 25.00 7.85
CA GLY A 79 9.47 25.89 6.73
C GLY A 79 10.47 25.30 5.73
N THR A 80 10.98 24.09 5.97
CA THR A 80 11.93 23.36 5.12
C THR A 80 11.51 21.90 4.99
N ALA A 81 11.78 21.30 3.83
CA ALA A 81 11.41 19.94 3.54
C ALA A 81 12.53 18.96 3.92
N ASP A 82 12.21 17.93 4.69
CA ASP A 82 13.14 16.85 5.06
C ASP A 82 13.31 15.85 3.91
N ARG A 83 14.16 16.24 2.96
CA ARG A 83 14.45 15.42 1.76
C ARG A 83 15.09 14.09 2.13
N ALA A 84 15.95 14.07 3.15
CA ALA A 84 16.63 12.85 3.57
C ALA A 84 15.65 11.79 4.08
N PHE A 85 14.64 12.21 4.84
CA PHE A 85 13.53 11.32 5.23
C PHE A 85 12.78 10.79 4.01
N LEU A 86 12.38 11.69 3.09
CA LEU A 86 11.59 11.29 1.91
C LEU A 86 12.34 10.29 1.04
N GLU A 87 13.62 10.51 0.79
CA GLU A 87 14.49 9.63 0.01
C GLU A 87 14.69 8.29 0.72
N GLY A 88 15.01 8.31 2.02
CA GLY A 88 15.23 7.11 2.81
C GLY A 88 14.01 6.21 2.87
N ILE A 89 12.83 6.78 3.12
CA ILE A 89 11.58 6.01 3.16
C ILE A 89 11.16 5.52 1.77
N PHE A 90 11.42 6.30 0.71
CA PHE A 90 11.14 5.90 -0.66
C PHE A 90 11.85 4.60 -1.05
N HIS A 91 13.14 4.47 -0.73
CA HIS A 91 13.89 3.25 -1.02
C HIS A 91 13.33 2.02 -0.31
N LYS A 92 12.87 2.17 0.93
CA LYS A 92 12.22 1.08 1.67
C LYS A 92 10.85 0.72 1.08
N LEU A 93 10.08 1.73 0.71
CA LEU A 93 8.79 1.54 0.04
C LEU A 93 8.91 0.85 -1.32
N LEU A 94 10.03 1.05 -2.03
CA LEU A 94 10.31 0.33 -3.29
C LEU A 94 10.35 -1.19 -3.08
N LEU A 95 10.92 -1.68 -1.98
CA LEU A 95 10.94 -3.12 -1.67
C LEU A 95 9.52 -3.65 -1.49
N ASN A 96 8.72 -2.95 -0.71
CA ASN A 96 7.32 -3.31 -0.49
C ASN A 96 6.49 -3.19 -1.77
N PHE A 97 6.68 -2.14 -2.56
CA PHE A 97 6.01 -1.98 -3.85
C PHE A 97 6.33 -3.13 -4.80
N THR A 98 7.61 -3.53 -4.90
CA THR A 98 8.04 -4.66 -5.74
C THR A 98 7.38 -5.97 -5.29
N TRP A 99 7.27 -6.19 -3.98
CA TRP A 99 6.55 -7.36 -3.46
C TRP A 99 5.08 -7.35 -3.90
N TRP A 100 4.40 -6.21 -3.79
CA TRP A 100 3.00 -6.07 -4.18
C TRP A 100 2.78 -6.31 -5.67
N VAL A 101 3.55 -5.71 -6.57
CA VAL A 101 3.36 -5.90 -8.02
C VAL A 101 3.62 -7.34 -8.49
N ASN A 102 4.30 -8.14 -7.67
CA ASN A 102 4.51 -9.57 -7.91
C ASN A 102 3.37 -10.44 -7.32
N LYS A 103 2.40 -9.85 -6.64
CA LYS A 103 1.22 -10.51 -6.07
C LYS A 103 -0.05 -10.35 -6.90
N LYS A 104 0.10 -10.01 -8.17
CA LYS A 104 -1.02 -9.97 -9.11
C LYS A 104 -1.61 -11.37 -9.33
N ASP A 105 -2.78 -11.40 -9.93
CA ASP A 105 -3.50 -12.61 -10.30
C ASP A 105 -2.65 -13.60 -11.12
N ALA A 106 -3.01 -14.88 -11.08
CA ALA A 106 -2.27 -15.95 -11.76
C ALA A 106 -2.21 -15.77 -13.29
N ASP A 107 -3.23 -15.14 -13.87
CA ASP A 107 -3.34 -14.88 -15.31
C ASP A 107 -2.57 -13.62 -15.75
N GLY A 108 -2.04 -12.85 -14.80
CA GLY A 108 -1.25 -11.65 -15.09
C GLY A 108 -2.05 -10.46 -15.60
N ASN A 109 -3.35 -10.39 -15.31
CA ASN A 109 -4.25 -9.32 -15.74
C ASN A 109 -4.05 -7.98 -14.99
N ASN A 110 -3.14 -7.93 -14.02
CA ASN A 110 -2.92 -6.81 -13.11
C ASN A 110 -4.11 -6.52 -12.18
N VAL A 111 -4.81 -7.57 -11.78
CA VAL A 111 -5.75 -7.58 -10.66
C VAL A 111 -4.99 -8.05 -9.42
N PHE A 112 -5.28 -7.47 -8.27
CA PHE A 112 -4.57 -7.73 -7.03
C PHE A 112 -5.57 -8.14 -5.95
N GLN A 113 -5.22 -9.19 -5.22
CA GLN A 113 -5.97 -9.58 -4.05
C GLN A 113 -5.86 -8.49 -2.97
N GLY A 114 -6.98 -8.23 -2.29
CA GLY A 114 -7.00 -7.39 -1.11
C GLY A 114 -6.20 -8.02 0.03
N GLY A 115 -5.68 -7.19 0.88
CA GLY A 115 -5.05 -7.63 2.12
C GLY A 115 -6.09 -7.83 3.22
N PHE A 116 -5.59 -8.10 4.42
CA PHE A 116 -6.41 -8.16 5.62
C PHE A 116 -6.96 -6.76 5.96
N LEU A 117 -8.27 -6.63 5.97
CA LEU A 117 -8.98 -5.37 6.20
C LEU A 117 -9.46 -5.18 7.64
N GLY A 118 -9.32 -6.21 8.48
CA GLY A 118 -9.80 -6.25 9.85
C GLY A 118 -10.91 -7.29 10.05
N LEU A 119 -11.21 -7.60 11.31
CA LEU A 119 -12.23 -8.58 11.67
C LEU A 119 -13.65 -8.11 11.36
N ASP A 120 -13.87 -6.83 11.34
CA ASP A 120 -15.12 -6.16 11.00
C ASP A 120 -15.53 -6.31 9.52
N ASN A 121 -14.59 -6.69 8.66
CA ASN A 121 -14.81 -6.95 7.25
C ASN A 121 -14.86 -8.45 6.89
N ILE A 122 -15.02 -9.31 7.88
CA ILE A 122 -15.19 -10.75 7.64
C ILE A 122 -16.57 -11.01 7.06
N SER A 123 -16.60 -11.64 5.87
CA SER A 123 -17.83 -12.11 5.26
C SER A 123 -18.32 -13.42 5.91
N VAL A 124 -19.41 -13.97 5.41
CA VAL A 124 -19.96 -15.28 5.84
C VAL A 124 -18.93 -16.40 5.72
N PHE A 125 -17.93 -16.24 4.84
CA PHE A 125 -16.89 -17.23 4.61
C PHE A 125 -15.53 -16.70 5.07
N ASP A 126 -14.73 -17.59 5.68
CA ASP A 126 -13.31 -17.32 5.92
C ASP A 126 -12.56 -17.25 4.60
N ARG A 127 -12.02 -16.08 4.29
CA ARG A 127 -11.27 -15.81 3.07
C ARG A 127 -9.92 -16.54 2.99
N SER A 128 -9.43 -16.99 4.12
CA SER A 128 -8.17 -17.73 4.24
C SER A 128 -8.35 -19.25 4.05
N ALA A 129 -9.59 -19.71 3.98
CA ALA A 129 -9.94 -21.12 3.89
C ALA A 129 -10.63 -21.46 2.57
N PRO A 130 -10.49 -22.72 2.10
CA PRO A 130 -11.30 -23.18 0.96
C PRO A 130 -12.81 -23.08 1.27
N LEU A 131 -13.59 -22.72 0.25
CA LEU A 131 -15.04 -22.66 0.40
C LEU A 131 -15.63 -24.03 0.69
N PRO A 132 -16.69 -24.14 1.51
CA PRO A 132 -17.40 -25.42 1.74
C PRO A 132 -17.93 -26.04 0.44
N THR A 133 -18.15 -25.22 -0.59
CA THR A 133 -18.60 -25.62 -1.93
C THR A 133 -17.47 -25.99 -2.89
N GLY A 134 -16.23 -25.95 -2.42
CA GLY A 134 -15.02 -26.05 -3.25
C GLY A 134 -14.62 -24.70 -3.85
N GLY A 135 -13.31 -24.56 -4.17
CA GLY A 135 -12.73 -23.32 -4.66
C GLY A 135 -12.31 -22.36 -3.53
N HIS A 136 -12.05 -21.12 -3.90
CA HIS A 136 -11.60 -20.06 -2.99
C HIS A 136 -12.27 -18.74 -3.38
N ILE A 137 -12.20 -17.76 -2.48
CA ILE A 137 -12.65 -16.39 -2.75
C ILE A 137 -11.43 -15.55 -3.04
N ASP A 138 -11.39 -14.94 -4.22
CA ASP A 138 -10.44 -13.90 -4.55
C ASP A 138 -11.10 -12.53 -4.34
N GLN A 139 -10.36 -11.64 -3.67
CA GLN A 139 -10.77 -10.27 -3.46
C GLN A 139 -10.02 -9.36 -4.41
N SER A 140 -10.76 -8.57 -5.18
CA SER A 140 -10.20 -7.65 -6.17
C SER A 140 -9.94 -6.24 -5.62
N ASP A 141 -10.34 -5.95 -4.39
CA ASP A 141 -10.20 -4.63 -3.74
C ASP A 141 -8.75 -4.15 -3.63
N GLY A 142 -7.78 -5.05 -3.55
CA GLY A 142 -6.37 -4.74 -3.64
C GLY A 142 -5.95 -4.04 -4.93
N THR A 143 -6.73 -4.18 -5.99
CA THR A 143 -6.45 -3.57 -7.30
C THR A 143 -6.49 -2.05 -7.23
N SER A 144 -7.52 -1.47 -6.63
CA SER A 144 -7.62 -0.02 -6.43
C SER A 144 -6.55 0.51 -5.45
N TRP A 145 -6.25 -0.26 -4.41
CA TRP A 145 -5.15 0.07 -3.48
C TRP A 145 -3.79 0.10 -4.18
N MET A 146 -3.54 -0.81 -5.11
CA MET A 146 -2.32 -0.81 -5.91
C MET A 146 -2.26 0.36 -6.90
N GLY A 147 -3.39 0.73 -7.50
CA GLY A 147 -3.49 1.96 -8.30
C GLY A 147 -3.15 3.21 -7.47
N PHE A 148 -3.70 3.29 -6.27
CA PHE A 148 -3.38 4.36 -5.31
C PHE A 148 -1.89 4.36 -4.93
N TYR A 149 -1.31 3.19 -4.64
CA TYR A 149 0.11 3.05 -4.31
C TYR A 149 1.01 3.57 -5.45
N CYS A 150 0.69 3.19 -6.70
CA CYS A 150 1.41 3.68 -7.87
C CYS A 150 1.39 5.21 -7.94
N LEU A 151 0.23 5.84 -7.76
CA LEU A 151 0.10 7.31 -7.83
C LEU A 151 0.88 8.01 -6.71
N ILE A 152 0.90 7.45 -5.52
CA ILE A 152 1.67 8.05 -4.41
C ILE A 152 3.18 7.86 -4.62
N MET A 153 3.63 6.68 -5.04
CA MET A 153 5.04 6.46 -5.36
C MET A 153 5.50 7.34 -6.53
N LEU A 154 4.67 7.51 -7.55
CA LEU A 154 4.90 8.49 -8.63
C LEU A 154 5.08 9.91 -8.08
N LYS A 155 4.19 10.32 -7.18
CA LYS A 155 4.24 11.65 -6.57
C LYS A 155 5.52 11.88 -5.77
N ILE A 156 5.96 10.89 -5.00
CA ILE A 156 7.22 10.96 -4.25
C ILE A 156 8.41 10.99 -5.22
N ALA A 157 8.43 10.12 -6.22
CA ALA A 157 9.51 10.09 -7.22
C ALA A 157 9.64 11.41 -7.97
N LEU A 158 8.53 12.04 -8.37
CA LEU A 158 8.53 13.36 -9.01
C LEU A 158 9.02 14.46 -8.08
N GLU A 159 8.72 14.40 -6.80
CA GLU A 159 9.26 15.34 -5.81
C GLU A 159 10.78 15.18 -5.69
N LEU A 160 11.28 13.95 -5.60
CA LEU A 160 12.71 13.64 -5.54
C LEU A 160 13.43 14.00 -6.83
N ALA A 161 12.77 13.84 -7.99
CA ALA A 161 13.31 14.15 -9.29
C ALA A 161 13.60 15.65 -9.51
N LYS A 162 13.04 16.54 -8.69
CA LYS A 162 13.34 17.98 -8.75
C LYS A 162 14.82 18.29 -8.50
N ASP A 163 15.45 17.49 -7.64
CA ASP A 163 16.85 17.68 -7.27
C ASP A 163 17.77 16.60 -7.86
N ASN A 164 17.21 15.41 -8.18
CA ASN A 164 17.98 14.30 -8.73
C ASN A 164 17.23 13.61 -9.87
N PRO A 165 17.67 13.81 -11.14
CA PRO A 165 16.98 13.25 -12.32
C PRO A 165 16.93 11.72 -12.37
N VAL A 166 17.72 11.00 -11.57
CA VAL A 166 17.69 9.52 -11.47
C VAL A 166 16.29 9.00 -11.12
N TYR A 167 15.48 9.79 -10.40
CA TYR A 167 14.12 9.41 -10.04
C TYR A 167 13.09 9.52 -11.17
N GLN A 168 13.44 10.12 -12.31
CA GLN A 168 12.52 10.27 -13.45
C GLN A 168 12.13 8.93 -14.06
N ASP A 169 13.10 8.02 -14.24
CA ASP A 169 12.84 6.69 -14.77
C ASP A 169 11.95 5.87 -13.85
N THR A 170 12.19 5.99 -12.54
CA THR A 170 11.35 5.32 -11.53
C THR A 170 9.93 5.89 -11.53
N ALA A 171 9.78 7.23 -11.69
CA ALA A 171 8.48 7.87 -11.80
C ALA A 171 7.71 7.34 -13.02
N SER A 172 8.37 7.20 -14.18
CA SER A 172 7.77 6.62 -15.39
C SER A 172 7.27 5.21 -15.16
N LYS A 173 8.01 4.38 -14.41
CA LYS A 173 7.60 3.02 -14.03
C LYS A 173 6.30 3.00 -13.23
N PHE A 174 6.16 3.86 -12.22
CA PHE A 174 4.93 3.93 -11.45
C PHE A 174 3.73 4.36 -12.28
N PHE A 175 3.93 5.30 -13.20
CA PHE A 175 2.90 5.72 -14.13
C PHE A 175 2.47 4.59 -15.08
N GLU A 176 3.42 3.84 -15.65
CA GLU A 176 3.12 2.68 -16.47
C GLU A 176 2.34 1.61 -15.72
N HIS A 177 2.73 1.29 -14.47
CA HIS A 177 1.99 0.35 -13.63
C HIS A 177 0.56 0.85 -13.36
N PHE A 178 0.41 2.14 -13.03
CA PHE A 178 -0.91 2.73 -12.82
C PHE A 178 -1.81 2.58 -14.06
N LEU A 179 -1.30 2.87 -15.26
CA LEU A 179 -2.07 2.74 -16.49
C LEU A 179 -2.53 1.29 -16.74
N ARG A 180 -1.67 0.32 -16.45
CA ARG A 180 -2.02 -1.11 -16.58
C ARG A 180 -3.10 -1.52 -15.59
N ILE A 181 -3.01 -1.06 -14.34
CA ILE A 181 -4.01 -1.32 -13.30
C ILE A 181 -5.34 -0.64 -13.66
N ALA A 182 -5.32 0.64 -14.02
CA ALA A 182 -6.51 1.37 -14.41
C ALA A 182 -7.23 0.69 -15.59
N ARG A 183 -6.45 0.18 -16.55
CA ARG A 183 -7.00 -0.60 -17.67
C ARG A 183 -7.60 -1.93 -17.19
N ALA A 184 -6.96 -2.64 -16.28
CA ALA A 184 -7.48 -3.89 -15.72
C ALA A 184 -8.81 -3.69 -14.98
N MET A 185 -8.99 -2.53 -14.33
CA MET A 185 -10.24 -2.20 -13.64
C MET A 185 -11.41 -1.92 -14.60
N THR A 186 -11.16 -1.38 -15.79
CA THR A 186 -12.17 -0.83 -16.69
C THR A 186 -12.37 -1.60 -17.99
N ALA A 187 -11.44 -2.49 -18.35
CA ALA A 187 -11.47 -3.22 -19.62
C ALA A 187 -11.75 -4.71 -19.41
N GLU A 188 -12.47 -5.30 -20.33
CA GLU A 188 -12.55 -6.76 -20.44
C GLU A 188 -11.25 -7.31 -21.02
N TYR A 189 -10.65 -8.27 -20.33
CA TYR A 189 -9.44 -8.97 -20.77
C TYR A 189 -9.76 -10.42 -21.13
N HIS A 190 -9.42 -10.85 -22.33
CA HIS A 190 -9.36 -12.25 -22.79
C HIS A 190 -10.40 -13.22 -22.17
N GLY A 191 -11.69 -12.78 -22.12
CA GLY A 191 -12.74 -13.56 -21.48
C GLY A 191 -12.92 -13.31 -19.98
N GLY A 192 -12.10 -12.43 -19.38
CA GLY A 192 -12.29 -11.91 -18.03
C GLY A 192 -13.32 -10.80 -17.98
N LYS A 193 -13.97 -10.67 -16.85
CA LYS A 193 -14.92 -9.56 -16.62
C LYS A 193 -14.14 -8.35 -16.12
N SER A 194 -14.52 -7.15 -16.57
CA SER A 194 -14.14 -5.89 -15.94
C SER A 194 -14.54 -5.91 -14.46
N LEU A 195 -13.76 -5.22 -13.60
CA LEU A 195 -14.20 -4.97 -12.23
C LEU A 195 -15.35 -3.96 -12.17
N TRP A 196 -15.55 -3.19 -13.25
CA TRP A 196 -16.67 -2.26 -13.37
C TRP A 196 -17.95 -2.99 -13.77
N ASN A 197 -19.02 -2.77 -13.02
CA ASN A 197 -20.36 -3.25 -13.35
C ASN A 197 -21.20 -2.07 -13.87
N GLU A 198 -21.58 -2.14 -15.14
CA GLU A 198 -22.38 -1.07 -15.78
C GLU A 198 -23.78 -0.94 -15.19
N ALA A 199 -24.38 -2.06 -14.75
CA ALA A 199 -25.74 -2.03 -14.20
C ALA A 199 -25.79 -1.35 -12.82
N ASP A 200 -24.77 -1.56 -12.01
CA ASP A 200 -24.70 -1.04 -10.65
C ASP A 200 -23.90 0.29 -10.58
N GLY A 201 -23.16 0.63 -11.62
CA GLY A 201 -22.29 1.79 -11.63
C GLY A 201 -21.19 1.72 -10.56
N PHE A 202 -20.64 0.52 -10.32
CA PHE A 202 -19.72 0.24 -9.21
C PHE A 202 -18.58 -0.70 -9.63
N PHE A 203 -17.45 -0.63 -8.93
CA PHE A 203 -16.36 -1.58 -9.03
C PHE A 203 -16.50 -2.69 -7.98
N TYR A 204 -16.32 -3.94 -8.39
CA TYR A 204 -16.34 -5.11 -7.50
C TYR A 204 -14.97 -5.76 -7.43
#